data_289025024fc2cd516fbb6d4d0912799e
#
_entry.id   289025024fc2cd516fbb6d4d0912799e
#
_cell.length_a   1.000
_cell.length_b   1.000
_cell.length_c   1.000
_cell.angle_alpha   90.00
_cell.angle_beta   90.00
_cell.angle_gamma   90.00
#
_symmetry.space_group_name_H-M   'P 1'
#
loop_
_entity.id
_entity.type
_entity.pdbx_description
1 polymer ?
#
loop_
_entity_poly.entity_id
_entity_poly.type
_entity_poly.pdbx_seq_one_letter_code
_entity_poly.pdbx_strand_id
1 'polypeptide(L)'
;MKRNIIIVLILLIVIGTSVVLAVSMSPTKELTATVNDSPNKPVILIVIDSLMNEPLQKAIEENKAPAFSFLINNGYYEPEMISSYPTMSVTIDSTLLTGTYANQHKIPGLIWFKENENRMVSYGSGISEMWHNGIKNVALDSIIRLNNKHLSSNVQTIHEWLAIRNIQSASINGLLYRGSVQHSLHVPKLISATNLLPKDIITNGPTILSLGALSQYNPANDRHKFVWKRLGVNDDFTVNELKYLIHQRQLPPFTLAYLPDADA
;
A
#
# COMPACT_ATOMS: atom_id res chain seq x y z
N MET A 1 -4.65 -10.60 44.90
CA MET A 1 -5.01 -9.75 43.75
C MET A 1 -3.80 -9.06 43.14
N LYS A 2 -3.02 -8.22 43.81
CA LYS A 2 -1.86 -7.51 43.24
C LYS A 2 -0.78 -8.42 42.64
N ARG A 3 -0.47 -9.59 43.22
CA ARG A 3 0.52 -10.55 42.72
C ARG A 3 0.11 -11.15 41.33
N ASN A 4 -1.16 -11.45 41.16
CA ASN A 4 -1.66 -11.99 39.87
C ASN A 4 -1.66 -10.95 38.75
N ILE A 5 -1.91 -9.68 39.10
CA ILE A 5 -1.84 -8.56 38.12
C ILE A 5 -0.39 -8.36 37.66
N ILE A 6 0.59 -8.43 38.57
CA ILE A 6 2.01 -8.31 38.22
C ILE A 6 2.46 -9.47 37.31
N ILE A 7 2.02 -10.70 37.60
CA ILE A 7 2.34 -11.87 36.77
C ILE A 7 1.75 -11.71 35.34
N VAL A 8 0.51 -11.25 35.22
CA VAL A 8 -0.13 -10.99 33.95
C VAL A 8 0.59 -9.89 33.17
N LEU A 9 1.01 -8.80 33.82
CA LEU A 9 1.79 -7.74 33.22
C LEU A 9 3.16 -8.22 32.73
N ILE A 10 3.87 -9.02 33.53
CA ILE A 10 5.15 -9.60 33.09
C ILE A 10 4.96 -10.55 31.92
N LEU A 11 3.93 -11.40 31.93
CA LEU A 11 3.58 -12.26 30.80
C LEU A 11 3.27 -11.47 29.52
N LEU A 12 2.52 -10.38 29.61
CA LEU A 12 2.22 -9.50 28.49
C LEU A 12 3.49 -8.82 27.95
N ILE A 13 4.41 -8.40 28.82
CA ILE A 13 5.70 -7.81 28.40
C ILE A 13 6.57 -8.87 27.72
N VAL A 14 6.67 -10.08 28.27
CA VAL A 14 7.46 -11.18 27.69
C VAL A 14 6.87 -11.62 26.34
N ILE A 15 5.55 -11.73 26.24
CA ILE A 15 4.88 -12.01 24.97
C ILE A 15 5.13 -10.86 23.98
N GLY A 16 4.98 -9.62 24.39
CA GLY A 16 5.22 -8.45 23.55
C GLY A 16 6.66 -8.38 23.02
N THR A 17 7.66 -8.61 23.87
CA THR A 17 9.08 -8.63 23.47
C THR A 17 9.41 -9.83 22.58
N SER A 18 8.85 -11.01 22.85
CA SER A 18 9.03 -12.19 21.99
C SER A 18 8.42 -12.00 20.61
N VAL A 19 7.28 -11.32 20.55
CA VAL A 19 6.61 -10.92 19.30
C VAL A 19 7.48 -9.99 18.47
N VAL A 20 8.03 -8.94 19.10
CA VAL A 20 8.92 -7.99 18.43
C VAL A 20 10.18 -8.68 17.91
N LEU A 21 10.81 -9.56 18.72
CA LEU A 21 11.98 -10.33 18.31
C LEU A 21 11.66 -11.28 17.13
N ALA A 22 10.54 -11.99 17.16
CA ALA A 22 10.17 -12.94 16.11
C ALA A 22 9.90 -12.26 14.76
N VAL A 23 9.35 -11.05 14.77
CA VAL A 23 9.16 -10.25 13.53
C VAL A 23 10.48 -9.72 13.00
N SER A 24 11.38 -9.27 13.90
CA SER A 24 12.70 -8.76 13.51
C SER A 24 13.65 -9.83 12.98
N MET A 25 13.49 -11.08 13.43
CA MET A 25 14.32 -12.21 12.99
C MET A 25 13.77 -12.96 11.77
N SER A 26 12.64 -12.53 11.19
CA SER A 26 12.14 -13.14 9.96
C SER A 26 13.08 -12.77 8.80
N PRO A 27 13.65 -13.75 8.07
CA PRO A 27 14.56 -13.44 6.97
C PRO A 27 13.83 -12.62 5.92
N THR A 28 14.43 -11.52 5.48
CA THR A 28 14.02 -10.81 4.26
C THR A 28 14.36 -11.72 3.09
N LYS A 29 13.39 -11.98 2.24
CA LYS A 29 13.71 -12.42 0.90
C LYS A 29 14.29 -11.18 0.21
N GLU A 30 15.58 -11.20 -0.12
CA GLU A 30 16.14 -10.19 -1.01
C GLU A 30 15.44 -10.33 -2.35
N LEU A 31 14.63 -9.36 -2.67
CA LEU A 31 13.97 -9.28 -3.96
C LEU A 31 14.95 -8.56 -4.89
N THR A 32 15.48 -9.27 -5.86
CA THR A 32 16.26 -8.69 -6.95
C THR A 32 15.33 -8.44 -8.12
N ALA A 33 15.12 -7.20 -8.46
CA ALA A 33 14.47 -6.84 -9.72
C ALA A 33 15.52 -6.31 -10.68
N THR A 34 15.60 -6.90 -11.85
CA THR A 34 16.37 -6.33 -12.96
C THR A 34 15.45 -5.39 -13.73
N VAL A 35 15.78 -4.11 -13.74
CA VAL A 35 15.09 -3.13 -14.59
C VAL A 35 15.92 -2.96 -15.86
N ASN A 36 15.27 -3.10 -17.01
CA ASN A 36 15.91 -2.85 -18.30
C ASN A 36 16.17 -1.36 -18.47
N ASP A 37 17.31 -1.00 -19.01
CA ASP A 37 17.61 0.39 -19.37
C ASP A 37 16.53 0.93 -20.30
N SER A 38 15.92 2.05 -19.90
CA SER A 38 14.95 2.75 -20.73
C SER A 38 15.57 4.06 -21.21
N PRO A 39 15.49 4.37 -22.50
CA PRO A 39 15.95 5.65 -23.03
C PRO A 39 15.08 6.83 -22.57
N ASN A 40 13.91 6.56 -22.02
CA ASN A 40 12.94 7.55 -21.59
C ASN A 40 13.12 7.89 -20.09
N LYS A 41 12.84 9.15 -19.73
CA LYS A 41 12.80 9.57 -18.34
C LYS A 41 11.70 8.80 -17.60
N PRO A 42 11.95 8.28 -16.39
CA PRO A 42 10.93 7.60 -15.61
C PRO A 42 9.84 8.58 -15.16
N VAL A 43 8.61 8.08 -15.10
CA VAL A 43 7.45 8.77 -14.55
C VAL A 43 7.19 8.23 -13.14
N ILE A 44 7.13 9.11 -12.17
CA ILE A 44 6.76 8.76 -10.78
C ILE A 44 5.40 9.39 -10.49
N LEU A 45 4.41 8.56 -10.21
CA LEU A 45 3.11 8.98 -9.72
C LEU A 45 3.13 8.89 -8.19
N ILE A 46 3.17 10.02 -7.51
CA ILE A 46 3.05 10.10 -6.05
C ILE A 46 1.61 10.40 -5.69
N VAL A 47 0.97 9.49 -4.98
CA VAL A 47 -0.38 9.67 -4.42
C VAL A 47 -0.25 9.92 -2.94
N ILE A 48 -0.72 11.08 -2.46
CA ILE A 48 -0.75 11.46 -1.05
C ILE A 48 -2.21 11.44 -0.61
N ASP A 49 -2.56 10.47 0.22
CA ASP A 49 -3.95 10.30 0.67
C ASP A 49 -4.39 11.50 1.51
N SER A 50 -5.62 11.95 1.32
CA SER A 50 -6.25 13.06 2.05
C SER A 50 -5.50 14.40 2.01
N LEU A 51 -4.58 14.61 1.05
CA LEU A 51 -3.93 15.91 0.89
C LEU A 51 -4.94 16.96 0.40
N MET A 52 -5.19 17.97 1.24
CA MET A 52 -6.10 19.06 0.93
C MET A 52 -5.35 20.32 0.49
N ASN A 53 -5.95 21.07 -0.45
CA ASN A 53 -5.33 22.27 -1.03
C ASN A 53 -5.07 23.37 0.02
N GLU A 54 -6.05 23.72 0.85
CA GLU A 54 -5.93 24.82 1.81
C GLU A 54 -4.80 24.62 2.84
N PRO A 55 -4.67 23.46 3.54
CA PRO A 55 -3.54 23.19 4.41
C PRO A 55 -2.19 23.19 3.67
N LEU A 56 -2.16 22.71 2.42
CA LEU A 56 -0.94 22.72 1.62
C LEU A 56 -0.49 24.14 1.30
N GLN A 57 -1.40 25.02 0.86
CA GLN A 57 -1.08 26.43 0.57
C GLN A 57 -0.53 27.14 1.82
N LYS A 58 -1.16 26.93 2.96
CA LYS A 58 -0.68 27.49 4.23
C LYS A 58 0.73 26.98 4.58
N ALA A 59 0.99 25.68 4.39
CA ALA A 59 2.32 25.11 4.64
C ALA A 59 3.39 25.69 3.68
N ILE A 60 3.02 26.01 2.44
CA ILE A 60 3.91 26.66 1.47
C ILE A 60 4.20 28.10 1.89
N GLU A 61 3.19 28.88 2.26
CA GLU A 61 3.34 30.25 2.74
C GLU A 61 4.22 30.34 3.99
N GLU A 62 4.09 29.37 4.89
CA GLU A 62 4.91 29.25 6.10
C GLU A 62 6.31 28.64 5.85
N ASN A 63 6.70 28.39 4.60
CA ASN A 63 7.96 27.73 4.20
C ASN A 63 8.16 26.33 4.82
N LYS A 64 7.08 25.63 5.14
CA LYS A 64 7.09 24.26 5.70
C LYS A 64 7.04 23.16 4.64
N ALA A 65 6.73 23.51 3.38
CA ALA A 65 6.59 22.57 2.27
C ALA A 65 7.50 22.95 1.07
N PRO A 66 8.83 22.97 1.24
CA PRO A 66 9.76 23.44 0.20
C PRO A 66 9.74 22.58 -1.07
N ALA A 67 9.50 21.27 -0.95
CA ALA A 67 9.39 20.37 -2.09
C ALA A 67 8.16 20.70 -2.95
N PHE A 68 7.02 20.99 -2.34
CA PHE A 68 5.82 21.41 -3.07
C PHE A 68 6.02 22.79 -3.72
N SER A 69 6.65 23.74 -3.02
CA SER A 69 7.01 25.02 -3.61
C SER A 69 7.88 24.84 -4.86
N PHE A 70 8.87 23.96 -4.80
CA PHE A 70 9.71 23.65 -5.95
C PHE A 70 8.91 23.04 -7.11
N LEU A 71 8.04 22.06 -6.84
CA LEU A 71 7.23 21.38 -7.87
C LEU A 71 6.26 22.35 -8.54
N ILE A 72 5.58 23.20 -7.77
CA ILE A 72 4.64 24.22 -8.27
C ILE A 72 5.36 25.24 -9.15
N ASN A 73 6.55 25.68 -8.74
CA ASN A 73 7.31 26.68 -9.50
C ASN A 73 7.94 26.13 -10.78
N ASN A 74 8.11 24.80 -10.91
CA ASN A 74 8.76 24.18 -12.04
C ASN A 74 7.84 23.25 -12.85
N GLY A 75 6.57 23.16 -12.49
CA GLY A 75 5.59 22.29 -13.11
C GLY A 75 4.24 22.96 -13.34
N TYR A 76 3.23 22.12 -13.52
CA TYR A 76 1.84 22.55 -13.59
C TYR A 76 1.15 22.23 -12.26
N TYR A 77 0.36 23.17 -11.74
CA TYR A 77 -0.39 23.03 -10.51
C TYR A 77 -1.88 23.27 -10.76
N GLU A 78 -2.72 22.30 -10.39
CA GLU A 78 -4.17 22.39 -10.46
C GLU A 78 -4.78 22.26 -9.06
N PRO A 79 -5.12 23.37 -8.38
CA PRO A 79 -5.61 23.35 -7.00
C PRO A 79 -7.07 22.89 -6.87
N GLU A 80 -7.85 22.96 -7.96
CA GLU A 80 -9.30 22.72 -7.95
C GLU A 80 -9.69 21.45 -8.71
N MET A 81 -8.82 20.45 -8.73
CA MET A 81 -9.12 19.19 -9.42
C MET A 81 -10.28 18.45 -8.74
N ILE A 82 -11.31 18.13 -9.54
CA ILE A 82 -12.49 17.41 -9.08
C ILE A 82 -12.26 15.92 -9.24
N SER A 83 -12.34 15.16 -8.13
CA SER A 83 -12.24 13.71 -8.16
C SER A 83 -13.54 13.03 -8.63
N SER A 84 -13.46 11.74 -8.94
CA SER A 84 -14.64 10.93 -9.21
C SER A 84 -15.48 10.69 -7.95
N TYR A 85 -16.77 10.39 -8.14
CA TYR A 85 -17.67 9.98 -7.07
C TYR A 85 -17.84 8.45 -7.06
N PRO A 86 -17.92 7.81 -5.87
CA PRO A 86 -17.75 8.37 -4.51
C PRO A 86 -16.29 8.68 -4.17
N THR A 87 -16.07 9.68 -3.33
CA THR A 87 -14.76 10.24 -2.97
C THR A 87 -14.05 9.40 -1.88
N MET A 88 -13.92 8.09 -2.10
CA MET A 88 -13.23 7.17 -1.20
C MET A 88 -11.90 6.76 -1.82
N SER A 89 -10.82 6.71 -1.04
CA SER A 89 -9.45 6.44 -1.52
C SER A 89 -9.37 5.25 -2.48
N VAL A 90 -9.91 4.09 -2.09
CA VAL A 90 -9.89 2.88 -2.94
C VAL A 90 -10.65 3.05 -4.26
N THR A 91 -11.73 3.85 -4.28
CA THR A 91 -12.52 4.11 -5.49
C THR A 91 -11.78 5.08 -6.41
N ILE A 92 -11.20 6.13 -5.83
CA ILE A 92 -10.43 7.14 -6.58
C ILE A 92 -9.17 6.52 -7.15
N ASP A 93 -8.42 5.74 -6.36
CA ASP A 93 -7.24 5.01 -6.82
C ASP A 93 -7.59 4.03 -7.96
N SER A 94 -8.74 3.33 -7.82
CA SER A 94 -9.23 2.46 -8.89
C SER A 94 -9.54 3.26 -10.17
N THR A 95 -10.14 4.44 -10.05
CA THR A 95 -10.39 5.33 -11.19
C THR A 95 -9.07 5.82 -11.79
N LEU A 96 -8.14 6.28 -10.96
CA LEU A 96 -6.84 6.81 -11.38
C LEU A 96 -6.02 5.77 -12.14
N LEU A 97 -5.98 4.54 -11.62
CA LEU A 97 -5.11 3.50 -12.19
C LEU A 97 -5.77 2.66 -13.29
N THR A 98 -7.09 2.78 -13.49
CA THR A 98 -7.78 2.09 -14.60
C THR A 98 -8.29 3.03 -15.68
N GLY A 99 -8.36 4.35 -15.41
CA GLY A 99 -8.97 5.33 -16.30
C GLY A 99 -10.49 5.15 -16.45
N THR A 100 -11.15 4.44 -15.52
CA THR A 100 -12.58 4.12 -15.57
C THR A 100 -13.27 4.50 -14.28
N TYR A 101 -14.59 4.69 -14.30
CA TYR A 101 -15.39 4.99 -13.11
C TYR A 101 -15.89 3.74 -12.39
N ALA A 102 -16.45 3.91 -11.17
CA ALA A 102 -16.92 2.84 -10.29
C ALA A 102 -17.92 1.88 -10.95
N ASN A 103 -18.74 2.36 -11.87
CA ASN A 103 -19.66 1.52 -12.64
C ASN A 103 -18.96 0.51 -13.56
N GLN A 104 -17.70 0.75 -13.93
CA GLN A 104 -16.88 -0.13 -14.78
C GLN A 104 -15.90 -0.93 -13.94
N HIS A 105 -15.08 -0.29 -13.09
CA HIS A 105 -14.09 -0.99 -12.28
C HIS A 105 -14.69 -1.75 -11.07
N LYS A 106 -15.94 -1.50 -10.70
CA LYS A 106 -16.73 -2.23 -9.68
C LYS A 106 -16.24 -2.09 -8.24
N ILE A 107 -15.50 -1.04 -7.92
CA ILE A 107 -15.10 -0.69 -6.55
C ILE A 107 -15.91 0.54 -6.11
N PRO A 108 -17.05 0.34 -5.44
CA PRO A 108 -17.98 1.45 -5.15
C PRO A 108 -17.63 2.23 -3.89
N GLY A 109 -16.71 1.74 -3.06
CA GLY A 109 -16.36 2.39 -1.81
C GLY A 109 -15.46 1.56 -0.91
N LEU A 110 -15.15 2.12 0.27
CA LEU A 110 -14.30 1.49 1.28
C LEU A 110 -15.00 0.31 1.97
N ILE A 111 -16.33 0.44 2.17
CA ILE A 111 -17.22 -0.60 2.72
C ILE A 111 -18.43 -0.72 1.82
N TRP A 112 -18.76 -1.94 1.41
CA TRP A 112 -19.91 -2.21 0.55
C TRP A 112 -20.37 -3.66 0.63
N PHE A 113 -21.65 -3.90 0.30
CA PHE A 113 -22.20 -5.25 0.26
C PHE A 113 -21.93 -5.88 -1.11
N LYS A 114 -21.26 -7.04 -1.11
CA LYS A 114 -20.97 -7.81 -2.32
C LYS A 114 -21.96 -8.95 -2.43
N GLU A 115 -22.95 -8.77 -3.31
CA GLU A 115 -24.10 -9.67 -3.45
C GLU A 115 -23.70 -11.11 -3.75
N ASN A 116 -22.78 -11.33 -4.70
CA ASN A 116 -22.36 -12.68 -5.08
C ASN A 116 -21.47 -13.37 -4.02
N GLU A 117 -20.99 -12.67 -3.01
CA GLU A 117 -20.31 -13.21 -1.84
C GLU A 117 -21.20 -13.23 -0.60
N ASN A 118 -22.38 -12.62 -0.68
CA ASN A 118 -23.35 -12.46 0.40
C ASN A 118 -22.72 -11.96 1.71
N ARG A 119 -21.85 -10.95 1.60
CA ARG A 119 -21.14 -10.36 2.76
C ARG A 119 -20.76 -8.91 2.53
N MET A 120 -20.47 -8.22 3.63
CA MET A 120 -19.79 -6.93 3.56
C MET A 120 -18.34 -7.13 3.16
N VAL A 121 -17.86 -6.32 2.22
CA VAL A 121 -16.45 -6.12 1.88
C VAL A 121 -15.98 -4.88 2.62
N SER A 122 -14.79 -4.93 3.20
CA SER A 122 -14.17 -3.78 3.87
C SER A 122 -12.68 -3.77 3.58
N TYR A 123 -12.17 -2.62 3.16
CA TYR A 123 -10.75 -2.40 2.86
C TYR A 123 -10.01 -1.69 4.01
N GLY A 124 -10.59 -1.67 5.22
CA GLY A 124 -9.91 -1.19 6.42
C GLY A 124 -10.33 0.20 6.89
N SER A 125 -11.61 0.41 7.17
CA SER A 125 -12.16 1.71 7.58
C SER A 125 -12.12 1.99 9.09
N GLY A 126 -11.80 1.03 9.95
CA GLY A 126 -11.74 1.25 11.39
C GLY A 126 -11.81 -0.01 12.23
N ILE A 127 -11.60 0.14 13.55
CA ILE A 127 -11.57 -0.99 14.50
C ILE A 127 -12.95 -1.63 14.63
N SER A 128 -14.04 -0.85 14.61
CA SER A 128 -15.41 -1.36 14.72
C SER A 128 -15.78 -2.28 13.56
N GLU A 129 -15.40 -1.93 12.34
CA GLU A 129 -15.64 -2.75 11.14
C GLU A 129 -14.79 -4.01 11.14
N MET A 130 -13.58 -3.96 11.68
CA MET A 130 -12.73 -5.14 11.85
C MET A 130 -13.40 -6.19 12.76
N TRP A 131 -14.11 -5.74 13.80
CA TRP A 131 -14.88 -6.65 14.67
C TRP A 131 -16.10 -7.24 13.97
N HIS A 132 -16.86 -6.44 13.21
CA HIS A 132 -18.09 -6.90 12.54
C HIS A 132 -17.80 -7.80 11.31
N ASN A 133 -16.82 -7.45 10.51
CA ASN A 133 -16.47 -8.18 9.28
C ASN A 133 -15.42 -9.27 9.49
N GLY A 134 -14.80 -9.31 10.68
CA GLY A 134 -13.68 -10.18 11.03
C GLY A 134 -12.35 -9.68 10.47
N ILE A 135 -11.36 -9.55 11.36
CA ILE A 135 -10.01 -9.04 11.05
C ILE A 135 -9.39 -9.75 9.83
N LYS A 136 -9.57 -11.07 9.74
CA LYS A 136 -9.09 -11.88 8.62
C LYS A 136 -9.69 -11.44 7.28
N ASN A 137 -10.99 -11.20 7.22
CA ASN A 137 -11.65 -10.80 5.98
C ASN A 137 -11.21 -9.40 5.56
N VAL A 138 -11.15 -8.45 6.48
CA VAL A 138 -10.69 -7.08 6.20
C VAL A 138 -9.25 -7.11 5.68
N ALA A 139 -8.33 -7.84 6.32
CA ALA A 139 -6.95 -7.97 5.87
C ALA A 139 -6.84 -8.62 4.48
N LEU A 140 -7.61 -9.68 4.22
CA LEU A 140 -7.61 -10.32 2.90
C LEU A 140 -8.27 -9.44 1.83
N ASP A 141 -9.31 -8.69 2.16
CA ASP A 141 -9.98 -7.80 1.23
C ASP A 141 -9.05 -6.66 0.79
N SER A 142 -8.39 -6.00 1.74
CA SER A 142 -7.49 -4.88 1.46
C SER A 142 -6.20 -5.31 0.75
N ILE A 143 -5.56 -6.38 1.21
CA ILE A 143 -4.25 -6.77 0.68
C ILE A 143 -4.38 -7.48 -0.67
N ILE A 144 -5.38 -8.36 -0.85
CA ILE A 144 -5.41 -9.28 -1.99
C ILE A 144 -6.66 -9.14 -2.83
N ARG A 145 -7.85 -9.24 -2.19
CA ARG A 145 -9.11 -9.41 -2.93
C ARG A 145 -9.51 -8.16 -3.70
N LEU A 146 -9.14 -6.96 -3.23
CA LEU A 146 -9.28 -5.72 -3.98
C LEU A 146 -8.72 -5.91 -5.39
N ASN A 147 -7.48 -6.35 -5.50
CA ASN A 147 -6.76 -6.50 -6.75
C ASN A 147 -7.15 -7.76 -7.54
N ASN A 148 -7.27 -8.90 -6.86
CA ASN A 148 -7.41 -10.20 -7.54
C ASN A 148 -8.88 -10.60 -7.78
N LYS A 149 -9.85 -10.02 -7.04
CA LYS A 149 -11.22 -10.51 -7.04
C LYS A 149 -12.30 -9.44 -7.16
N HIS A 150 -12.07 -8.27 -6.56
CA HIS A 150 -13.11 -7.24 -6.50
C HIS A 150 -13.03 -6.28 -7.67
N LEU A 151 -11.81 -5.89 -8.06
CA LEU A 151 -11.60 -5.10 -9.27
C LEU A 151 -12.07 -5.90 -10.49
N SER A 152 -12.92 -5.29 -11.30
CA SER A 152 -13.47 -5.92 -12.51
C SER A 152 -12.36 -6.45 -13.43
N SER A 153 -12.53 -7.67 -13.93
CA SER A 153 -11.66 -8.25 -14.96
C SER A 153 -11.81 -7.57 -16.33
N ASN A 154 -12.88 -6.80 -16.53
CA ASN A 154 -13.17 -6.10 -17.79
C ASN A 154 -12.42 -4.77 -17.90
N VAL A 155 -11.73 -4.33 -16.87
CA VAL A 155 -10.88 -3.14 -16.90
C VAL A 155 -9.42 -3.53 -16.73
N GLN A 156 -8.53 -2.80 -17.39
CA GLN A 156 -7.09 -2.96 -17.24
C GLN A 156 -6.53 -1.84 -16.37
N THR A 157 -5.57 -2.18 -15.51
CA THR A 157 -4.79 -1.17 -14.80
C THR A 157 -3.67 -0.62 -15.69
N ILE A 158 -3.11 0.52 -15.31
CA ILE A 158 -1.93 1.07 -15.98
C ILE A 158 -0.77 0.07 -15.97
N HIS A 159 -0.59 -0.72 -14.90
CA HIS A 159 0.45 -1.74 -14.82
C HIS A 159 0.26 -2.87 -15.83
N GLU A 160 -0.98 -3.35 -16.00
CA GLU A 160 -1.32 -4.35 -17.00
C GLU A 160 -1.13 -3.79 -18.42
N TRP A 161 -1.52 -2.53 -18.64
CA TRP A 161 -1.39 -1.84 -19.92
C TRP A 161 0.07 -1.66 -20.35
N LEU A 162 0.95 -1.30 -19.40
CA LEU A 162 2.38 -1.18 -19.61
C LEU A 162 3.02 -2.55 -19.88
N ALA A 163 2.62 -3.58 -19.14
CA ALA A 163 3.15 -4.93 -19.30
C ALA A 163 2.90 -5.52 -20.70
N ILE A 164 1.70 -5.29 -21.29
CA ILE A 164 1.39 -5.69 -22.67
C ILE A 164 2.38 -5.08 -23.68
N ARG A 165 2.96 -3.94 -23.34
CA ARG A 165 3.96 -3.22 -24.16
C ARG A 165 5.39 -3.50 -23.79
N ASN A 166 5.62 -4.51 -22.92
CA ASN A 166 6.93 -4.84 -22.35
C ASN A 166 7.58 -3.66 -21.59
N ILE A 167 6.77 -2.75 -21.04
CA ILE A 167 7.23 -1.65 -20.21
C ILE A 167 7.11 -2.07 -18.76
N GLN A 168 8.23 -2.04 -18.04
CA GLN A 168 8.29 -2.37 -16.62
C GLN A 168 7.67 -1.26 -15.77
N SER A 169 7.07 -1.66 -14.65
CA SER A 169 6.48 -0.72 -13.69
C SER A 169 6.67 -1.18 -12.25
N ALA A 170 6.53 -0.23 -11.33
CA ALA A 170 6.57 -0.49 -9.88
C ALA A 170 5.33 0.04 -9.18
N SER A 171 4.95 -0.62 -8.09
CA SER A 171 4.01 -0.11 -7.09
C SER A 171 4.61 -0.23 -5.70
N ILE A 172 4.68 0.89 -4.98
CA ILE A 172 5.14 0.97 -3.61
C ILE A 172 3.97 1.38 -2.73
N ASN A 173 3.48 0.45 -1.91
CA ASN A 173 2.32 0.61 -1.04
C ASN A 173 1.01 1.01 -1.76
N GLY A 174 0.93 0.91 -3.09
CA GLY A 174 -0.29 1.23 -3.82
C GLY A 174 -1.47 0.36 -3.36
N LEU A 175 -2.63 0.95 -3.10
CA LEU A 175 -3.85 0.21 -2.77
C LEU A 175 -4.27 -0.67 -3.96
N LEU A 176 -4.23 -0.10 -5.14
CA LEU A 176 -4.46 -0.81 -6.38
C LEU A 176 -3.11 -1.05 -7.08
N TYR A 177 -2.74 -2.33 -7.21
CA TYR A 177 -1.45 -2.74 -7.79
C TYR A 177 -1.57 -3.87 -8.80
N ARG A 178 -2.78 -4.30 -9.19
CA ARG A 178 -2.96 -5.41 -10.12
C ARG A 178 -2.12 -5.22 -11.38
N GLY A 179 -1.37 -6.26 -11.74
CA GLY A 179 -0.47 -6.29 -12.88
C GLY A 179 -0.36 -7.69 -13.46
N SER A 180 0.66 -7.93 -14.30
CA SER A 180 0.82 -9.20 -15.05
C SER A 180 1.91 -10.11 -14.49
N VAL A 181 2.68 -9.67 -13.49
CA VAL A 181 3.77 -10.44 -12.89
C VAL A 181 3.29 -11.11 -11.60
N GLN A 182 3.51 -12.41 -11.47
CA GLN A 182 3.16 -13.14 -10.25
C GLN A 182 4.16 -12.87 -9.14
N HIS A 183 3.66 -12.52 -7.97
CA HIS A 183 4.43 -12.30 -6.74
C HIS A 183 4.00 -13.27 -5.65
N SER A 184 4.97 -13.73 -4.85
CA SER A 184 4.74 -14.44 -3.59
C SER A 184 5.07 -13.49 -2.44
N LEU A 185 4.04 -13.00 -1.77
CA LEU A 185 4.16 -12.14 -0.60
C LEU A 185 4.40 -13.00 0.63
N HIS A 186 5.40 -12.66 1.44
CA HIS A 186 5.78 -13.43 2.60
C HIS A 186 5.17 -12.85 3.88
N VAL A 187 4.19 -13.56 4.44
CA VAL A 187 3.54 -13.13 5.67
C VAL A 187 4.45 -13.45 6.86
N PRO A 188 4.76 -12.47 7.74
CA PRO A 188 5.56 -12.69 8.93
C PRO A 188 5.03 -13.86 9.75
N LYS A 189 5.93 -14.74 10.23
CA LYS A 189 5.57 -15.99 10.93
C LYS A 189 4.57 -15.80 12.06
N LEU A 190 4.67 -14.69 12.78
CA LEU A 190 3.77 -14.39 13.87
C LEU A 190 2.32 -14.21 13.41
N ILE A 191 2.11 -13.50 12.30
CA ILE A 191 0.77 -13.25 11.73
C ILE A 191 0.22 -14.56 11.15
N SER A 192 1.05 -15.32 10.44
CA SER A 192 0.64 -16.60 9.88
C SER A 192 0.36 -17.66 10.95
N ALA A 193 1.05 -17.62 12.09
CA ALA A 193 0.80 -18.51 13.23
C ALA A 193 -0.56 -18.28 13.90
N THR A 194 -1.13 -17.07 13.79
CA THR A 194 -2.50 -16.78 14.28
C THR A 194 -3.60 -17.21 13.33
N ASN A 195 -3.27 -17.77 12.17
CA ASN A 195 -4.21 -18.09 11.08
C ASN A 195 -5.00 -16.87 10.53
N LEU A 196 -4.54 -15.65 10.84
CA LEU A 196 -5.14 -14.43 10.28
C LEU A 196 -4.87 -14.31 8.79
N LEU A 197 -3.65 -14.61 8.36
CA LEU A 197 -3.26 -14.66 6.96
C LEU A 197 -2.56 -16.00 6.65
N PRO A 198 -2.65 -16.50 5.41
CA PRO A 198 -1.85 -17.65 4.99
C PRO A 198 -0.36 -17.29 5.02
N LYS A 199 0.52 -18.31 5.14
CA LYS A 199 1.97 -18.13 5.20
C LYS A 199 2.52 -17.42 3.97
N ASP A 200 2.02 -17.78 2.80
CA ASP A 200 2.39 -17.21 1.53
C ASP A 200 1.11 -16.76 0.80
N ILE A 201 1.17 -15.58 0.19
CA ILE A 201 0.09 -14.99 -0.57
C ILE A 201 0.57 -14.81 -1.99
N ILE A 202 -0.13 -15.44 -2.92
CA ILE A 202 0.14 -15.26 -4.35
C ILE A 202 -0.78 -14.17 -4.90
N THR A 203 -0.18 -13.21 -5.56
CA THR A 203 -0.90 -12.11 -6.22
C THR A 203 -0.21 -11.71 -7.52
N ASN A 204 -0.94 -11.05 -8.41
CA ASN A 204 -0.39 -10.49 -9.63
C ASN A 204 -0.23 -8.98 -9.47
N GLY A 205 0.95 -8.48 -9.81
CA GLY A 205 1.33 -7.07 -9.66
C GLY A 205 2.20 -6.57 -10.81
N PRO A 206 2.77 -5.36 -10.67
CA PRO A 206 3.77 -4.81 -11.59
C PRO A 206 5.09 -5.60 -11.49
N THR A 207 6.10 -5.21 -12.27
CA THR A 207 7.44 -5.84 -12.22
C THR A 207 8.06 -5.77 -10.82
N ILE A 208 7.91 -4.62 -10.15
CA ILE A 208 8.34 -4.40 -8.78
C ILE A 208 7.08 -4.13 -7.93
N LEU A 209 6.80 -5.01 -6.97
CA LEU A 209 5.73 -4.83 -5.99
C LEU A 209 6.32 -4.75 -4.59
N SER A 210 6.29 -3.56 -3.99
CA SER A 210 6.67 -3.32 -2.60
C SER A 210 5.42 -3.03 -1.78
N LEU A 211 5.17 -3.83 -0.74
CA LEU A 211 3.94 -3.77 0.05
C LEU A 211 4.23 -3.99 1.53
N GLY A 212 4.74 -2.97 2.18
CA GLY A 212 5.12 -2.98 3.58
C GLY A 212 5.97 -4.20 3.95
N ALA A 213 5.69 -4.80 5.10
CA ALA A 213 6.39 -5.98 5.61
C ALA A 213 6.19 -7.25 4.78
N LEU A 214 5.23 -7.28 3.85
CA LEU A 214 4.93 -8.43 3.01
C LEU A 214 5.88 -8.56 1.82
N SER A 215 6.37 -7.44 1.31
CA SER A 215 7.28 -7.37 0.16
C SER A 215 8.08 -6.08 0.21
N GLN A 216 9.40 -6.17 0.34
CA GLN A 216 10.30 -5.01 0.36
C GLN A 216 11.57 -5.30 -0.44
N TYR A 217 12.14 -4.27 -1.05
CA TYR A 217 13.39 -4.33 -1.82
C TYR A 217 14.55 -3.70 -1.05
N ASN A 218 14.28 -2.69 -0.21
CA ASN A 218 15.31 -2.07 0.61
C ASN A 218 15.58 -2.92 1.86
N PRO A 219 16.75 -3.57 1.98
CA PRO A 219 17.09 -4.40 3.14
C PRO A 219 17.26 -3.57 4.42
N ALA A 220 17.48 -2.25 4.29
CA ALA A 220 17.64 -1.36 5.43
C ALA A 220 16.31 -0.84 6.01
N ASN A 221 15.18 -1.17 5.39
CA ASN A 221 13.88 -0.83 5.97
C ASN A 221 13.71 -1.50 7.33
N ASP A 222 13.52 -0.69 8.36
CA ASP A 222 13.45 -1.14 9.74
C ASP A 222 12.12 -1.86 10.02
N ARG A 223 12.18 -3.18 10.10
CA ARG A 223 11.02 -4.05 10.36
C ARG A 223 10.40 -3.83 11.75
N HIS A 224 11.16 -3.35 12.72
CA HIS A 224 10.62 -3.06 14.04
C HIS A 224 9.57 -1.96 13.99
N LYS A 225 9.74 -0.98 13.11
CA LYS A 225 8.74 0.07 12.87
C LYS A 225 7.45 -0.46 12.25
N PHE A 226 7.50 -1.57 11.52
CA PHE A 226 6.34 -2.13 10.82
C PHE A 226 5.27 -2.68 11.76
N VAL A 227 5.66 -3.26 12.90
CA VAL A 227 4.71 -3.81 13.88
C VAL A 227 3.80 -2.72 14.44
N TRP A 228 4.36 -1.53 14.65
CA TRP A 228 3.65 -0.41 15.27
C TRP A 228 3.04 0.57 14.27
N LYS A 229 3.51 0.55 13.01
CA LYS A 229 3.06 1.44 11.94
C LYS A 229 2.45 0.66 10.77
N ARG A 230 1.22 0.16 10.93
CA ARG A 230 0.40 -0.44 9.87
C ARG A 230 1.14 -1.49 9.01
N LEU A 231 2.01 -2.31 9.62
CA LEU A 231 2.82 -3.33 8.92
C LEU A 231 3.68 -2.76 7.75
N GLY A 232 4.11 -1.51 7.86
CA GLY A 232 4.92 -0.84 6.82
C GLY A 232 4.10 -0.13 5.75
N VAL A 233 2.79 -0.10 5.85
CA VAL A 233 1.96 0.76 4.99
C VAL A 233 1.95 2.16 5.60
N ASN A 234 3.03 2.91 5.37
CA ASN A 234 3.27 4.27 5.88
C ASN A 234 4.24 5.03 4.97
N ASP A 235 4.32 6.34 5.15
CA ASP A 235 5.14 7.23 4.34
C ASP A 235 6.63 6.92 4.44
N ASP A 236 7.13 6.67 5.65
CA ASP A 236 8.56 6.34 5.89
C ASP A 236 9.00 5.15 5.03
N PHE A 237 8.19 4.09 5.00
CA PHE A 237 8.47 2.92 4.18
C PHE A 237 8.47 3.27 2.69
N THR A 238 7.42 3.92 2.21
CA THR A 238 7.27 4.28 0.80
C THR A 238 8.42 5.14 0.32
N VAL A 239 8.80 6.16 1.09
CA VAL A 239 9.92 7.05 0.77
C VAL A 239 11.25 6.30 0.77
N ASN A 240 11.49 5.41 1.74
CA ASN A 240 12.72 4.63 1.81
C ASN A 240 12.86 3.64 0.66
N GLU A 241 11.77 2.95 0.27
CA GLU A 241 11.75 2.07 -0.90
C GLU A 241 12.00 2.86 -2.20
N LEU A 242 11.32 3.99 -2.39
CA LEU A 242 11.50 4.82 -3.57
C LEU A 242 12.94 5.33 -3.68
N LYS A 243 13.51 5.86 -2.60
CA LYS A 243 14.90 6.29 -2.55
C LYS A 243 15.87 5.15 -2.87
N TYR A 244 15.62 3.96 -2.33
CA TYR A 244 16.46 2.80 -2.61
C TYR A 244 16.45 2.44 -4.09
N LEU A 245 15.27 2.36 -4.72
CA LEU A 245 15.17 2.08 -6.16
C LEU A 245 15.89 3.13 -7.01
N ILE A 246 15.80 4.41 -6.64
CA ILE A 246 16.51 5.51 -7.32
C ILE A 246 18.02 5.33 -7.18
N HIS A 247 18.51 5.10 -5.96
CA HIS A 247 19.95 4.97 -5.69
C HIS A 247 20.58 3.72 -6.36
N GLN A 248 19.82 2.63 -6.43
CA GLN A 248 20.25 1.41 -7.11
C GLN A 248 20.10 1.48 -8.64
N ARG A 249 19.61 2.59 -9.19
CA ARG A 249 19.26 2.73 -10.62
C ARG A 249 18.29 1.66 -11.11
N GLN A 250 17.38 1.23 -10.23
CA GLN A 250 16.36 0.22 -10.49
C GLN A 250 14.94 0.81 -10.57
N LEU A 251 14.85 2.12 -10.80
CA LEU A 251 13.56 2.77 -10.99
C LEU A 251 13.02 2.43 -12.38
N PRO A 252 11.88 1.73 -12.48
CA PRO A 252 11.31 1.40 -13.79
C PRO A 252 10.70 2.64 -14.46
N PRO A 253 10.37 2.55 -15.77
CA PRO A 253 9.77 3.65 -16.52
C PRO A 253 8.49 4.25 -15.91
N PHE A 254 7.73 3.47 -15.16
CA PHE A 254 6.60 3.97 -14.38
C PHE A 254 6.64 3.43 -12.95
N THR A 255 6.49 4.32 -11.98
CA THR A 255 6.46 3.97 -10.55
C THR A 255 5.32 4.68 -9.85
N LEU A 256 4.43 3.90 -9.22
CA LEU A 256 3.44 4.39 -8.26
C LEU A 256 4.05 4.37 -6.86
N ALA A 257 3.96 5.49 -6.14
CA ALA A 257 4.33 5.60 -4.73
C ALA A 257 3.16 6.19 -3.94
N TYR A 258 2.62 5.42 -2.99
CA TYR A 258 1.47 5.81 -2.18
C TYR A 258 1.90 6.22 -0.78
N LEU A 259 1.46 7.39 -0.33
CA LEU A 259 1.76 8.03 0.96
C LEU A 259 0.47 8.14 1.78
N PRO A 260 0.21 7.22 2.73
CA PRO A 260 -1.06 7.13 3.44
C PRO A 260 -1.15 7.94 4.74
N ASP A 261 -0.05 8.51 5.26
CA ASP A 261 -0.02 9.01 6.64
C ASP A 261 -0.79 10.31 6.86
N ALA A 262 -1.11 11.06 5.80
CA ALA A 262 -1.91 12.28 5.92
C ALA A 262 -3.41 12.00 6.22
N ASP A 263 -3.88 10.76 5.99
CA ASP A 263 -5.23 10.28 6.31
C ASP A 263 -5.33 9.67 7.73
N ALA A 264 -4.30 9.74 8.56
CA ALA A 264 -4.17 9.02 9.83
C ALA A 264 -4.54 9.84 11.08
#